data_8adacb9a081be4d89308f464a240c5b0
#
_entry.id   8adacb9a081be4d89308f464a240c5b0
#
_cell.length_a   1.000
_cell.length_b   1.000
_cell.length_c   1.000
_cell.angle_alpha   90.00
_cell.angle_beta   90.00
_cell.angle_gamma   90.00
#
_symmetry.space_group_name_H-M   'P 1'
#
loop_
_entity.id
_entity.type
_entity.pdbx_description
1 polymer ?
#
loop_
_entity_poly.entity_id
_entity_poly.type
_entity_poly.pdbx_seq_one_letter_code
_entity_poly.pdbx_strand_id
1 'polypeptide(L)'
;SSTGATVFVEPQAVVEANARILQYRAQEAQEIERILVAFTAQVAAIEPQFQYSYKAMLEIDVLLAKARLALGKEYDSLIITGPNTGGKTVTLKTAGLLCAMAQCGFLIPADERSEICVFDEFLVDIGDEQSIEQSLSTFSGHMKKITSILELAMPRTLVLLDELGAGTDPAEGAALAVAIIEELRRRGVLLMATTHYAELKVFALETKGVVNASCEFDLETLRPTYKLSVGVPGKSNAFLISEKLGIPERVIEAAQQHLSAEDKRLDAVLGQLDDLKLQLKESQDEVEELRNEAAHQLDAARKKRDELIQQGENELEAARAKARALAQQVESKAYALTDELRQLQKDERMSTQQKAQRAREIAKKESEKLFIGTEVVHNPVKEFVPLK
;
A
#
# COMPACT_ATOMS: atom_id res chain seq x y z
N SER A 1 -46.14 -38.63 -58.84
CA SER A 1 -45.28 -38.19 -57.72
C SER A 1 -45.17 -39.26 -56.66
N SER A 2 -44.16 -40.05 -56.77
CA SER A 2 -43.90 -41.25 -55.94
C SER A 2 -42.67 -41.04 -55.08
N THR A 3 -42.72 -40.08 -54.16
CA THR A 3 -41.78 -40.02 -53.07
C THR A 3 -42.55 -39.47 -51.87
N GLY A 4 -42.86 -40.33 -50.92
CA GLY A 4 -43.58 -40.01 -49.70
C GLY A 4 -42.78 -39.08 -48.76
N ALA A 5 -42.41 -37.92 -49.22
CA ALA A 5 -41.85 -36.88 -48.42
C ALA A 5 -42.99 -36.12 -47.74
N THR A 6 -43.13 -36.28 -46.45
CA THR A 6 -44.03 -35.48 -45.62
C THR A 6 -43.52 -34.06 -45.62
N VAL A 7 -44.29 -33.16 -46.22
CA VAL A 7 -43.98 -31.72 -46.16
C VAL A 7 -44.66 -31.18 -44.93
N PHE A 8 -43.88 -30.72 -43.98
CA PHE A 8 -44.39 -29.98 -42.82
C PHE A 8 -44.73 -28.56 -43.30
N VAL A 9 -46.03 -28.25 -43.36
CA VAL A 9 -46.53 -26.89 -43.65
C VAL A 9 -46.87 -26.25 -42.29
N GLU A 10 -46.14 -25.25 -41.90
CA GLU A 10 -46.46 -24.46 -40.74
C GLU A 10 -47.68 -23.59 -41.00
N PRO A 11 -48.73 -23.62 -40.16
CA PRO A 11 -49.91 -22.77 -40.34
C PRO A 11 -49.51 -21.29 -40.36
N GLN A 12 -50.08 -20.49 -41.26
CA GLN A 12 -49.73 -19.07 -41.42
C GLN A 12 -49.83 -18.29 -40.09
N ALA A 13 -50.81 -18.59 -39.23
CA ALA A 13 -50.96 -18.00 -37.92
C ALA A 13 -49.76 -18.29 -36.98
N VAL A 14 -49.11 -19.47 -37.13
CA VAL A 14 -47.92 -19.83 -36.34
C VAL A 14 -46.68 -19.08 -36.85
N VAL A 15 -46.54 -18.93 -38.17
CA VAL A 15 -45.48 -18.14 -38.79
C VAL A 15 -45.57 -16.67 -38.34
N GLU A 16 -46.78 -16.09 -38.36
CA GLU A 16 -46.99 -14.72 -37.89
C GLU A 16 -46.69 -14.54 -36.38
N ALA A 17 -47.11 -15.52 -35.58
CA ALA A 17 -46.83 -15.51 -34.13
C ALA A 17 -45.31 -15.61 -33.87
N ASN A 18 -44.60 -16.49 -34.53
CA ASN A 18 -43.15 -16.63 -34.41
C ASN A 18 -42.41 -15.36 -34.88
N ALA A 19 -42.85 -14.73 -35.98
CA ALA A 19 -42.30 -13.46 -36.43
C ALA A 19 -42.48 -12.35 -35.40
N ARG A 20 -43.65 -12.28 -34.73
CA ARG A 20 -43.87 -11.31 -33.62
C ARG A 20 -42.99 -11.60 -32.43
N ILE A 21 -42.80 -12.86 -32.06
CA ILE A 21 -41.89 -13.23 -30.93
C ILE A 21 -40.46 -12.79 -31.25
N LEU A 22 -39.98 -13.06 -32.46
CA LEU A 22 -38.64 -12.62 -32.89
C LEU A 22 -38.51 -11.09 -32.87
N GLN A 23 -39.55 -10.39 -33.32
CA GLN A 23 -39.59 -8.91 -33.28
C GLN A 23 -39.56 -8.39 -31.85
N TYR A 24 -40.33 -8.95 -30.91
CA TYR A 24 -40.32 -8.56 -29.53
C TYR A 24 -38.98 -8.86 -28.85
N ARG A 25 -38.35 -10.00 -29.13
CA ARG A 25 -37.01 -10.32 -28.63
C ARG A 25 -35.95 -9.34 -29.12
N ALA A 26 -36.03 -8.93 -30.37
CA ALA A 26 -35.14 -7.91 -30.92
C ALA A 26 -35.36 -6.54 -30.28
N GLN A 27 -36.62 -6.16 -30.03
CA GLN A 27 -36.96 -4.92 -29.29
C GLN A 27 -36.51 -4.95 -27.84
N GLU A 28 -36.67 -6.07 -27.16
CA GLU A 28 -36.18 -6.28 -25.80
C GLU A 28 -34.65 -6.11 -25.71
N ALA A 29 -33.92 -6.78 -26.62
CA ALA A 29 -32.45 -6.65 -26.67
C ALA A 29 -32.00 -5.20 -26.93
N GLN A 30 -32.68 -4.50 -27.81
CA GLN A 30 -32.43 -3.10 -28.15
C GLN A 30 -32.70 -2.19 -26.95
N GLU A 31 -33.77 -2.44 -26.19
CA GLU A 31 -34.12 -1.65 -25.00
C GLU A 31 -33.16 -1.91 -23.85
N ILE A 32 -32.70 -3.15 -23.65
CA ILE A 32 -31.66 -3.49 -22.67
C ILE A 32 -30.36 -2.73 -23.02
N GLU A 33 -29.94 -2.77 -24.26
CA GLU A 33 -28.73 -2.04 -24.70
C GLU A 33 -28.89 -0.54 -24.49
N ARG A 34 -30.04 0.04 -24.80
CA ARG A 34 -30.33 1.47 -24.58
C ARG A 34 -30.22 1.84 -23.11
N ILE A 35 -30.77 1.00 -22.21
CA ILE A 35 -30.73 1.22 -20.76
C ILE A 35 -29.27 1.14 -20.27
N LEU A 36 -28.52 0.12 -20.69
CA LEU A 36 -27.12 -0.06 -20.31
C LEU A 36 -26.24 1.10 -20.76
N VAL A 37 -26.43 1.58 -22.00
CA VAL A 37 -25.71 2.75 -22.51
C VAL A 37 -26.05 4.01 -21.70
N ALA A 38 -27.32 4.20 -21.35
CA ALA A 38 -27.75 5.34 -20.54
C ALA A 38 -27.14 5.32 -19.13
N PHE A 39 -27.11 4.15 -18.46
CA PHE A 39 -26.45 3.99 -17.17
C PHE A 39 -24.93 4.18 -17.27
N THR A 40 -24.31 3.62 -18.31
CA THR A 40 -22.86 3.81 -18.53
C THR A 40 -22.51 5.28 -18.72
N ALA A 41 -23.34 6.04 -19.46
CA ALA A 41 -23.14 7.48 -19.63
C ALA A 41 -23.28 8.25 -18.30
N GLN A 42 -24.23 7.86 -17.46
CA GLN A 42 -24.38 8.47 -16.12
C GLN A 42 -23.18 8.18 -15.23
N VAL A 43 -22.68 6.94 -15.22
CA VAL A 43 -21.47 6.58 -14.45
C VAL A 43 -20.25 7.31 -15.01
N ALA A 44 -20.09 7.39 -16.32
CA ALA A 44 -18.99 8.12 -16.96
C ALA A 44 -18.98 9.62 -16.61
N ALA A 45 -20.18 10.23 -16.44
CA ALA A 45 -20.29 11.63 -16.06
C ALA A 45 -19.80 11.94 -14.64
N ILE A 46 -19.85 10.96 -13.74
CA ILE A 46 -19.37 11.08 -12.35
C ILE A 46 -17.98 10.41 -12.14
N GLU A 47 -17.37 9.88 -13.19
CA GLU A 47 -16.08 9.19 -13.12
C GLU A 47 -14.98 10.00 -12.43
N PRO A 48 -14.79 11.33 -12.70
CA PRO A 48 -13.75 12.09 -12.00
C PRO A 48 -14.00 12.21 -10.50
N GLN A 49 -15.27 12.35 -10.08
CA GLN A 49 -15.65 12.42 -8.67
C GLN A 49 -15.50 11.04 -8.01
N PHE A 50 -15.82 9.99 -8.74
CA PHE A 50 -15.64 8.61 -8.28
C PHE A 50 -14.15 8.29 -8.12
N GLN A 51 -13.29 8.67 -9.05
CA GLN A 51 -11.84 8.49 -8.96
C GLN A 51 -11.23 9.26 -7.77
N TYR A 52 -11.70 10.47 -7.53
CA TYR A 52 -11.27 11.25 -6.36
C TYR A 52 -11.69 10.59 -5.04
N SER A 53 -12.95 10.18 -4.94
CA SER A 53 -13.48 9.46 -3.79
C SER A 53 -12.78 8.12 -3.57
N TYR A 54 -12.46 7.40 -4.63
CA TYR A 54 -11.72 6.14 -4.60
C TYR A 54 -10.31 6.31 -4.02
N LYS A 55 -9.58 7.35 -4.46
CA LYS A 55 -8.26 7.67 -3.88
C LYS A 55 -8.34 8.03 -2.41
N ALA A 56 -9.30 8.85 -2.03
CA ALA A 56 -9.51 9.22 -0.63
C ALA A 56 -9.86 7.98 0.23
N MET A 57 -10.68 7.08 -0.28
CA MET A 57 -11.02 5.82 0.39
C MET A 57 -9.80 4.91 0.57
N LEU A 58 -8.96 4.77 -0.45
CA LEU A 58 -7.70 4.02 -0.38
C LEU A 58 -6.74 4.57 0.70
N GLU A 59 -6.59 5.89 0.76
CA GLU A 59 -5.75 6.54 1.76
C GLU A 59 -6.29 6.32 3.19
N ILE A 60 -7.60 6.42 3.38
CA ILE A 60 -8.26 6.14 4.67
C ILE A 60 -8.05 4.68 5.10
N ASP A 61 -8.20 3.74 4.19
CA ASP A 61 -8.07 2.31 4.48
C ASP A 61 -6.63 1.93 4.86
N VAL A 62 -5.64 2.40 4.10
CA VAL A 62 -4.22 2.20 4.44
C VAL A 62 -3.89 2.77 5.81
N LEU A 63 -4.49 3.91 6.18
CA LEU A 63 -4.29 4.50 7.51
C LEU A 63 -4.96 3.69 8.61
N LEU A 64 -6.17 3.17 8.40
CA LEU A 64 -6.87 2.29 9.35
C LEU A 64 -6.12 0.97 9.54
N ALA A 65 -5.59 0.38 8.46
CA ALA A 65 -4.79 -0.84 8.52
C ALA A 65 -3.45 -0.61 9.24
N LYS A 66 -2.75 0.50 8.93
CA LYS A 66 -1.52 0.91 9.64
C LYS A 66 -1.77 1.21 11.11
N ALA A 67 -2.88 1.84 11.45
CA ALA A 67 -3.26 2.11 12.84
C ALA A 67 -3.48 0.82 13.63
N ARG A 68 -4.10 -0.19 13.04
CA ARG A 68 -4.27 -1.52 13.64
C ARG A 68 -2.95 -2.26 13.82
N LEU A 69 -2.07 -2.20 12.83
CA LEU A 69 -0.76 -2.88 12.87
C LEU A 69 0.21 -2.21 13.84
N ALA A 70 0.22 -0.88 13.90
CA ALA A 70 1.12 -0.10 14.76
C ALA A 70 0.75 -0.17 16.25
N LEU A 71 -0.51 -0.45 16.56
CA LEU A 71 -1.05 -0.34 17.90
C LEU A 71 -1.40 -1.69 18.54
N GLY A 72 -1.10 -2.82 17.88
CA GLY A 72 -1.16 -4.17 18.45
C GLY A 72 -2.40 -4.47 19.30
N LYS A 73 -3.55 -4.71 18.70
CA LYS A 73 -4.76 -5.36 19.31
C LYS A 73 -5.36 -4.74 20.59
N GLU A 74 -5.06 -3.49 20.98
CA GLU A 74 -5.47 -2.95 22.28
C GLU A 74 -6.58 -1.89 22.25
N TYR A 75 -7.16 -1.57 21.08
CA TYR A 75 -8.20 -0.53 20.98
C TYR A 75 -9.54 -1.11 20.57
N ASP A 76 -10.55 -0.80 21.37
CA ASP A 76 -11.95 -1.12 21.09
C ASP A 76 -12.76 0.12 20.65
N SER A 77 -12.22 1.33 20.90
CA SER A 77 -12.95 2.57 20.67
C SER A 77 -12.07 3.64 19.99
N LEU A 78 -12.56 4.20 18.88
CA LEU A 78 -11.94 5.27 18.12
C LEU A 78 -12.77 6.55 18.24
N ILE A 79 -12.19 7.61 18.79
CA ILE A 79 -12.83 8.92 18.93
C ILE A 79 -12.23 9.87 17.88
N ILE A 80 -13.03 10.22 16.89
CA ILE A 80 -12.63 11.08 15.78
C ILE A 80 -12.97 12.54 16.12
N THR A 81 -11.97 13.37 16.17
CA THR A 81 -12.10 14.80 16.51
C THR A 81 -11.62 15.69 15.35
N GLY A 82 -11.83 16.98 15.45
CA GLY A 82 -11.44 17.96 14.43
C GLY A 82 -12.61 18.78 13.92
N PRO A 83 -12.41 19.70 12.94
CA PRO A 83 -13.46 20.53 12.40
C PRO A 83 -14.51 19.71 11.64
N ASN A 84 -15.77 20.18 11.60
CA ASN A 84 -16.84 19.49 10.86
C ASN A 84 -16.54 19.39 9.36
N THR A 85 -15.89 20.41 8.83
CA THR A 85 -15.43 20.46 7.42
C THR A 85 -14.31 19.46 7.10
N GLY A 86 -13.69 18.81 8.11
CA GLY A 86 -12.58 17.86 7.93
C GLY A 86 -12.99 16.48 7.41
N GLY A 87 -14.28 16.18 7.29
CA GLY A 87 -14.77 14.91 6.75
C GLY A 87 -14.99 13.81 7.80
N LYS A 88 -15.20 14.15 9.08
CA LYS A 88 -15.45 13.20 10.18
C LYS A 88 -16.60 12.23 9.87
N THR A 89 -17.78 12.78 9.53
CA THR A 89 -18.97 11.99 9.15
C THR A 89 -18.71 11.10 7.93
N VAL A 90 -17.96 11.60 6.94
CA VAL A 90 -17.61 10.85 5.75
C VAL A 90 -16.71 9.67 6.13
N THR A 91 -15.72 9.88 6.98
CA THR A 91 -14.82 8.84 7.50
C THR A 91 -15.61 7.73 8.20
N LEU A 92 -16.55 8.11 9.08
CA LEU A 92 -17.38 7.18 9.82
C LEU A 92 -18.26 6.34 8.88
N LYS A 93 -18.95 7.00 7.93
CA LYS A 93 -19.76 6.34 6.89
C LYS A 93 -18.95 5.40 6.03
N THR A 94 -17.78 5.84 5.59
CA THR A 94 -16.87 5.04 4.74
C THR A 94 -16.41 3.79 5.47
N ALA A 95 -15.96 3.91 6.72
CA ALA A 95 -15.53 2.76 7.50
C ALA A 95 -16.64 1.72 7.67
N GLY A 96 -17.84 2.15 8.05
CA GLY A 96 -19.00 1.24 8.19
C GLY A 96 -19.41 0.59 6.88
N LEU A 97 -19.47 1.38 5.79
CA LEU A 97 -19.84 0.88 4.46
C LEU A 97 -18.83 -0.14 3.93
N LEU A 98 -17.52 0.13 4.03
CA LEU A 98 -16.49 -0.81 3.57
C LEU A 98 -16.50 -2.11 4.37
N CYS A 99 -16.69 -2.05 5.69
CA CYS A 99 -16.85 -3.25 6.51
C CYS A 99 -18.07 -4.07 6.09
N ALA A 100 -19.22 -3.43 5.87
CA ALA A 100 -20.44 -4.11 5.44
C ALA A 100 -20.30 -4.69 4.04
N MET A 101 -19.71 -3.96 3.09
CA MET A 101 -19.46 -4.46 1.73
C MET A 101 -18.53 -5.67 1.72
N ALA A 102 -17.42 -5.62 2.45
CA ALA A 102 -16.49 -6.75 2.56
C ALA A 102 -17.15 -7.98 3.16
N GLN A 103 -17.98 -7.80 4.18
CA GLN A 103 -18.72 -8.88 4.82
C GLN A 103 -19.79 -9.50 3.91
N CYS A 104 -20.33 -8.72 2.97
CA CYS A 104 -21.22 -9.22 1.92
C CYS A 104 -20.47 -9.87 0.74
N GLY A 105 -19.14 -9.94 0.78
CA GLY A 105 -18.32 -10.51 -0.28
C GLY A 105 -18.06 -9.58 -1.47
N PHE A 106 -18.34 -8.29 -1.34
CA PHE A 106 -17.98 -7.31 -2.37
C PHE A 106 -16.50 -6.97 -2.30
N LEU A 107 -15.91 -6.71 -3.48
CA LEU A 107 -14.59 -6.12 -3.56
C LEU A 107 -14.63 -4.68 -3.06
N ILE A 108 -13.74 -4.36 -2.15
CA ILE A 108 -13.60 -3.02 -1.58
C ILE A 108 -12.29 -2.37 -2.04
N PRO A 109 -12.25 -1.05 -2.17
CA PRO A 109 -11.03 -0.33 -2.50
C PRO A 109 -10.12 -0.21 -1.26
N ALA A 110 -9.46 -1.31 -0.91
CA ALA A 110 -8.62 -1.43 0.27
C ALA A 110 -7.27 -2.08 -0.10
N ASP A 111 -6.24 -1.85 0.71
CA ASP A 111 -4.94 -2.53 0.55
C ASP A 111 -5.12 -4.04 0.78
N GLU A 112 -4.38 -4.88 0.04
CA GLU A 112 -4.45 -6.35 0.13
C GLU A 112 -4.14 -6.88 1.55
N ARG A 113 -3.43 -6.10 2.34
CA ARG A 113 -3.07 -6.43 3.73
C ARG A 113 -4.08 -5.92 4.76
N SER A 114 -5.20 -5.33 4.31
CA SER A 114 -6.24 -4.82 5.20
C SER A 114 -6.94 -5.97 5.93
N GLU A 115 -7.04 -5.85 7.24
CA GLU A 115 -7.76 -6.80 8.09
C GLU A 115 -9.09 -6.20 8.54
N ILE A 116 -10.19 -6.89 8.27
CA ILE A 116 -11.53 -6.48 8.68
C ILE A 116 -12.10 -7.50 9.66
N CYS A 117 -12.68 -7.02 10.76
CA CYS A 117 -13.41 -7.88 11.67
C CYS A 117 -14.77 -8.30 11.04
N VAL A 118 -15.18 -9.51 11.35
CA VAL A 118 -16.55 -9.96 11.04
C VAL A 118 -17.47 -9.52 12.17
N PHE A 119 -18.46 -8.71 11.83
CA PHE A 119 -19.46 -8.18 12.75
C PHE A 119 -20.78 -8.94 12.63
N ASP A 120 -21.43 -9.19 13.74
CA ASP A 120 -22.76 -9.78 13.76
C ASP A 120 -23.83 -8.70 13.49
N GLU A 121 -23.57 -7.46 13.92
CA GLU A 121 -24.45 -6.31 13.72
C GLU A 121 -23.70 -5.00 13.47
N PHE A 122 -24.37 -4.09 12.76
CA PHE A 122 -23.95 -2.70 12.55
C PHE A 122 -25.03 -1.79 13.15
N LEU A 123 -24.71 -1.07 14.21
CA LEU A 123 -25.59 -0.13 14.86
C LEU A 123 -25.10 1.30 14.63
N VAL A 124 -25.96 2.12 14.05
CA VAL A 124 -25.52 3.39 13.47
C VAL A 124 -26.44 4.53 13.89
N ASP A 125 -25.84 5.60 14.42
CA ASP A 125 -26.47 6.91 14.56
C ASP A 125 -25.64 7.94 13.80
N ILE A 126 -25.97 8.14 12.52
CA ILE A 126 -25.26 9.03 11.60
C ILE A 126 -26.27 9.87 10.80
N GLY A 127 -26.09 11.16 10.81
CA GLY A 127 -26.84 12.12 9.99
C GLY A 127 -27.84 12.94 10.77
N ASP A 128 -28.11 14.15 10.25
CA ASP A 128 -29.11 15.07 10.75
C ASP A 128 -30.50 14.56 10.37
N GLU A 129 -31.35 14.35 11.34
CA GLU A 129 -32.80 14.18 11.10
C GLU A 129 -33.43 15.55 10.75
N GLN A 130 -33.07 16.10 9.58
CA GLN A 130 -33.77 17.28 9.02
C GLN A 130 -35.12 16.89 8.38
N SER A 131 -35.78 15.84 8.86
CA SER A 131 -37.13 15.56 8.42
C SER A 131 -38.10 16.52 9.10
N ILE A 132 -38.73 17.33 8.30
CA ILE A 132 -39.70 18.41 8.66
C ILE A 132 -40.89 17.89 9.48
N GLU A 133 -41.04 16.61 9.70
CA GLU A 133 -42.22 15.95 10.29
C GLU A 133 -42.11 15.59 11.76
N GLN A 134 -40.93 15.68 12.40
CA GLN A 134 -40.81 15.34 13.82
C GLN A 134 -40.30 16.48 14.66
N SER A 135 -41.18 17.05 15.49
CA SER A 135 -40.99 18.17 16.43
C SER A 135 -40.16 17.82 17.68
N LEU A 136 -39.39 16.70 17.66
CA LEU A 136 -38.43 16.38 18.69
C LEU A 136 -37.13 17.16 18.41
N SER A 137 -36.51 17.73 19.44
CA SER A 137 -35.20 18.34 19.29
C SER A 137 -34.19 17.34 18.75
N THR A 138 -33.22 17.77 17.98
CA THR A 138 -32.14 16.93 17.40
C THR A 138 -31.51 16.01 18.47
N PHE A 139 -31.30 16.55 19.67
CA PHE A 139 -30.78 15.81 20.82
C PHE A 139 -31.69 14.62 21.22
N SER A 140 -33.02 14.85 21.33
CA SER A 140 -33.94 13.77 21.71
C SER A 140 -34.01 12.64 20.67
N GLY A 141 -33.86 13.00 19.39
CA GLY A 141 -33.78 12.04 18.28
C GLY A 141 -32.57 11.11 18.41
N HIS A 142 -31.39 11.70 18.60
CA HIS A 142 -30.13 10.96 18.83
C HIS A 142 -30.23 10.10 20.09
N MET A 143 -30.70 10.64 21.22
CA MET A 143 -30.82 9.86 22.47
C MET A 143 -31.76 8.67 22.32
N LYS A 144 -32.83 8.77 21.58
CA LYS A 144 -33.73 7.64 21.31
C LYS A 144 -33.05 6.55 20.51
N LYS A 145 -32.24 6.90 19.49
CA LYS A 145 -31.45 5.93 18.72
C LYS A 145 -30.37 5.30 19.59
N ILE A 146 -29.63 6.10 20.36
CA ILE A 146 -28.60 5.62 21.29
C ILE A 146 -29.19 4.66 22.33
N THR A 147 -30.40 4.93 22.84
CA THR A 147 -31.10 3.99 23.74
C THR A 147 -31.29 2.63 23.07
N SER A 148 -31.77 2.60 21.83
CA SER A 148 -31.95 1.35 21.08
C SER A 148 -30.59 0.68 20.79
N ILE A 149 -29.55 1.45 20.48
CA ILE A 149 -28.18 0.92 20.30
C ILE A 149 -27.69 0.28 21.60
N LEU A 150 -27.87 0.94 22.74
CA LEU A 150 -27.51 0.39 24.05
C LEU A 150 -28.27 -0.88 24.40
N GLU A 151 -29.53 -1.06 23.97
CA GLU A 151 -30.28 -2.28 24.19
C GLU A 151 -29.78 -3.44 23.32
N LEU A 152 -29.42 -3.18 22.07
CA LEU A 152 -29.07 -4.18 21.08
C LEU A 152 -27.57 -4.53 21.07
N ALA A 153 -26.70 -3.63 21.52
CA ALA A 153 -25.25 -3.77 21.41
C ALA A 153 -24.73 -5.00 22.16
N MET A 154 -24.07 -5.89 21.42
CA MET A 154 -23.50 -7.15 21.87
C MET A 154 -22.01 -7.24 21.45
N PRO A 155 -21.21 -8.17 22.00
CA PRO A 155 -19.87 -8.42 21.47
C PRO A 155 -19.92 -8.69 19.97
N ARG A 156 -18.91 -8.20 19.20
CA ARG A 156 -18.85 -8.25 17.73
C ARG A 156 -19.88 -7.38 17.00
N THR A 157 -20.41 -6.36 17.68
CA THR A 157 -21.17 -5.28 17.03
C THR A 157 -20.22 -4.13 16.67
N LEU A 158 -20.37 -3.56 15.48
CA LEU A 158 -19.76 -2.28 15.12
C LEU A 158 -20.75 -1.17 15.38
N VAL A 159 -20.40 -0.25 16.30
CA VAL A 159 -21.22 0.92 16.64
C VAL A 159 -20.61 2.18 16.03
N LEU A 160 -21.39 2.94 15.30
CA LEU A 160 -20.99 4.17 14.65
C LEU A 160 -21.86 5.33 15.13
N LEU A 161 -21.26 6.29 15.85
CA LEU A 161 -21.96 7.44 16.42
C LEU A 161 -21.40 8.75 15.87
N ASP A 162 -22.25 9.55 15.24
CA ASP A 162 -21.84 10.86 14.73
C ASP A 162 -22.29 11.96 15.69
N GLU A 163 -21.42 12.95 15.91
CA GLU A 163 -21.63 14.11 16.79
C GLU A 163 -22.16 13.74 18.19
N LEU A 164 -21.56 12.70 18.81
CA LEU A 164 -22.00 12.18 20.08
C LEU A 164 -22.04 13.24 21.17
N GLY A 165 -23.20 13.39 21.80
CA GLY A 165 -23.49 14.34 22.87
C GLY A 165 -23.93 15.74 22.38
N ALA A 166 -23.96 15.99 21.07
CA ALA A 166 -24.37 17.30 20.53
C ALA A 166 -25.85 17.60 20.77
N GLY A 167 -26.19 18.88 20.77
CA GLY A 167 -27.57 19.36 20.85
C GLY A 167 -28.12 19.64 22.26
N THR A 168 -27.27 19.59 23.30
CA THR A 168 -27.61 19.95 24.70
C THR A 168 -26.52 20.84 25.29
N ASP A 169 -26.60 21.11 26.60
CA ASP A 169 -25.51 21.79 27.32
C ASP A 169 -24.17 21.05 27.12
N PRO A 170 -23.08 21.75 26.77
CA PRO A 170 -21.81 21.11 26.44
C PRO A 170 -21.26 20.21 27.53
N ALA A 171 -21.35 20.62 28.81
CA ALA A 171 -20.84 19.83 29.92
C ALA A 171 -21.68 18.57 30.16
N GLU A 172 -23.00 18.68 30.08
CA GLU A 172 -23.90 17.52 30.19
C GLU A 172 -23.74 16.57 28.99
N GLY A 173 -23.63 17.13 27.78
CA GLY A 173 -23.40 16.37 26.55
C GLY A 173 -22.11 15.58 26.56
N ALA A 174 -21.01 16.22 26.98
CA ALA A 174 -19.72 15.55 27.13
C ALA A 174 -19.74 14.44 28.18
N ALA A 175 -20.31 14.70 29.36
CA ALA A 175 -20.43 13.70 30.44
C ALA A 175 -21.27 12.48 30.00
N LEU A 176 -22.38 12.73 29.32
CA LEU A 176 -23.26 11.67 28.78
C LEU A 176 -22.54 10.85 27.69
N ALA A 177 -21.80 11.53 26.82
CA ALA A 177 -21.01 10.87 25.77
C ALA A 177 -19.95 9.92 26.34
N VAL A 178 -19.22 10.36 27.37
CA VAL A 178 -18.25 9.51 28.09
C VAL A 178 -18.95 8.27 28.66
N ALA A 179 -20.07 8.46 29.38
CA ALA A 179 -20.79 7.35 29.99
C ALA A 179 -21.34 6.34 28.96
N ILE A 180 -21.81 6.84 27.80
CA ILE A 180 -22.26 5.98 26.68
C ILE A 180 -21.09 5.16 26.13
N ILE A 181 -19.93 5.77 25.91
CA ILE A 181 -18.73 5.09 25.42
C ILE A 181 -18.31 4.00 26.40
N GLU A 182 -18.24 4.31 27.71
CA GLU A 182 -17.86 3.34 28.74
C GLU A 182 -18.83 2.15 28.80
N GLU A 183 -20.14 2.39 28.70
CA GLU A 183 -21.13 1.32 28.70
C GLU A 183 -21.02 0.43 27.45
N LEU A 184 -20.81 1.00 26.27
CA LEU A 184 -20.60 0.26 25.02
C LEU A 184 -19.33 -0.58 25.08
N ARG A 185 -18.24 0.00 25.61
CA ARG A 185 -16.99 -0.72 25.82
C ARG A 185 -17.13 -1.90 26.79
N ARG A 186 -17.85 -1.70 27.89
CA ARG A 186 -18.15 -2.77 28.85
C ARG A 186 -18.87 -3.95 28.21
N ARG A 187 -19.62 -3.72 27.14
CA ARG A 187 -20.31 -4.76 26.35
C ARG A 187 -19.41 -5.42 25.30
N GLY A 188 -18.17 -4.95 25.12
CA GLY A 188 -17.21 -5.54 24.19
C GLY A 188 -17.49 -5.24 22.72
N VAL A 189 -18.14 -4.11 22.41
CA VAL A 189 -18.38 -3.66 21.03
C VAL A 189 -17.16 -2.94 20.49
N LEU A 190 -17.04 -2.88 19.15
CA LEU A 190 -16.14 -1.98 18.47
C LEU A 190 -16.88 -0.67 18.19
N LEU A 191 -16.30 0.45 18.64
CA LEU A 191 -16.93 1.75 18.57
C LEU A 191 -16.10 2.73 17.74
N MET A 192 -16.77 3.45 16.85
CA MET A 192 -16.24 4.69 16.25
C MET A 192 -17.22 5.82 16.53
N ALA A 193 -16.74 6.90 17.13
CA ALA A 193 -17.57 8.05 17.41
C ALA A 193 -16.89 9.34 16.94
N THR A 194 -17.67 10.30 16.44
CA THR A 194 -17.19 11.65 16.17
C THR A 194 -17.68 12.61 17.24
N THR A 195 -16.86 13.58 17.56
CA THR A 195 -17.21 14.62 18.53
C THR A 195 -16.38 15.90 18.30
N HIS A 196 -16.83 16.98 18.86
CA HIS A 196 -16.08 18.23 18.95
C HIS A 196 -15.74 18.62 20.40
N TYR A 197 -16.15 17.83 21.38
CA TYR A 197 -15.89 18.08 22.81
C TYR A 197 -14.44 17.82 23.19
N ALA A 198 -13.85 18.76 23.90
CA ALA A 198 -12.48 18.66 24.41
C ALA A 198 -12.33 17.58 25.47
N GLU A 199 -13.34 17.38 26.29
CA GLU A 199 -13.40 16.37 27.37
C GLU A 199 -13.24 14.94 26.81
N LEU A 200 -13.80 14.65 25.64
CA LEU A 200 -13.65 13.33 25.01
C LEU A 200 -12.25 13.12 24.45
N LYS A 201 -11.56 14.19 24.06
CA LYS A 201 -10.12 14.10 23.68
C LYS A 201 -9.27 13.69 24.87
N VAL A 202 -9.52 14.31 26.04
CA VAL A 202 -8.83 13.98 27.29
C VAL A 202 -9.16 12.57 27.72
N PHE A 203 -10.44 12.21 27.74
CA PHE A 203 -10.89 10.85 28.06
C PHE A 203 -10.18 9.78 27.23
N ALA A 204 -10.02 10.02 25.93
CA ALA A 204 -9.33 9.08 25.05
C ALA A 204 -7.80 9.04 25.26
N LEU A 205 -7.19 10.06 25.86
CA LEU A 205 -5.77 10.04 26.23
C LEU A 205 -5.53 9.27 27.53
N GLU A 206 -6.48 9.33 28.48
CA GLU A 206 -6.38 8.75 29.82
C GLU A 206 -6.90 7.31 29.90
N THR A 207 -7.74 6.90 28.95
CA THR A 207 -8.45 5.62 29.01
C THR A 207 -7.81 4.57 28.11
N LYS A 208 -7.27 3.51 28.71
CA LYS A 208 -6.71 2.39 27.96
C LYS A 208 -7.79 1.75 27.07
N GLY A 209 -7.48 1.50 25.78
CA GLY A 209 -8.39 0.92 24.81
C GLY A 209 -9.25 1.95 24.04
N VAL A 210 -9.17 3.23 24.40
CA VAL A 210 -9.74 4.34 23.63
C VAL A 210 -8.63 5.10 22.94
N VAL A 211 -8.81 5.42 21.66
CA VAL A 211 -7.80 6.16 20.90
C VAL A 211 -8.41 7.38 20.22
N ASN A 212 -7.70 8.48 20.27
CA ASN A 212 -8.04 9.67 19.50
C ASN A 212 -7.67 9.48 18.03
N ALA A 213 -8.47 10.07 17.15
CA ALA A 213 -8.12 10.27 15.76
C ALA A 213 -8.53 11.66 15.30
N SER A 214 -7.86 12.17 14.29
CA SER A 214 -8.19 13.46 13.68
C SER A 214 -8.26 13.35 12.16
N CYS A 215 -9.23 14.05 11.57
CA CYS A 215 -9.27 14.24 10.13
C CYS A 215 -8.38 15.43 9.77
N GLU A 216 -7.41 15.22 8.89
CA GLU A 216 -6.56 16.28 8.39
C GLU A 216 -7.38 17.25 7.54
N PHE A 217 -7.09 18.53 7.68
CA PHE A 217 -7.76 19.61 7.00
C PHE A 217 -6.74 20.58 6.43
N ASP A 218 -6.86 20.87 5.14
CA ASP A 218 -5.99 21.81 4.47
C ASP A 218 -6.45 23.25 4.80
N LEU A 219 -5.61 23.92 5.58
CA LEU A 219 -5.87 25.31 5.98
C LEU A 219 -5.68 26.32 4.84
N GLU A 220 -4.94 25.97 3.78
CA GLU A 220 -4.74 26.89 2.65
C GLU A 220 -5.96 26.90 1.72
N THR A 221 -6.42 25.70 1.36
CA THR A 221 -7.56 25.53 0.44
C THR A 221 -8.91 25.51 1.13
N LEU A 222 -8.96 25.42 2.45
CA LEU A 222 -10.16 25.20 3.28
C LEU A 222 -10.94 23.95 2.84
N ARG A 223 -10.23 22.88 2.46
CA ARG A 223 -10.83 21.62 2.01
C ARG A 223 -10.39 20.45 2.89
N PRO A 224 -11.25 19.43 3.04
CA PRO A 224 -10.85 18.19 3.69
C PRO A 224 -9.81 17.45 2.84
N THR A 225 -8.77 16.92 3.47
CA THR A 225 -7.82 16.03 2.80
C THR A 225 -8.30 14.57 2.80
N TYR A 226 -9.32 14.28 3.63
CA TYR A 226 -9.84 12.93 3.90
C TYR A 226 -8.80 11.95 4.49
N LYS A 227 -7.72 12.48 5.04
CA LYS A 227 -6.73 11.69 5.77
C LYS A 227 -7.09 11.63 7.24
N LEU A 228 -7.04 10.41 7.81
CA LEU A 228 -7.28 10.16 9.21
C LEU A 228 -5.97 9.87 9.93
N SER A 229 -5.58 10.73 10.87
CA SER A 229 -4.41 10.54 11.73
C SER A 229 -4.86 9.93 13.05
N VAL A 230 -4.55 8.63 13.26
CA VAL A 230 -4.90 7.89 14.48
C VAL A 230 -3.88 8.13 15.57
N GLY A 231 -4.35 8.19 16.83
CA GLY A 231 -3.56 8.46 18.00
C GLY A 231 -3.27 9.95 18.24
N VAL A 232 -3.85 10.84 17.43
CA VAL A 232 -3.71 12.30 17.56
C VAL A 232 -5.08 12.93 17.68
N PRO A 233 -5.39 13.69 18.74
CA PRO A 233 -6.62 14.47 18.81
C PRO A 233 -6.56 15.67 17.85
N GLY A 234 -7.66 15.95 17.17
CA GLY A 234 -7.73 17.08 16.23
C GLY A 234 -7.69 18.44 16.94
N LYS A 235 -7.00 19.40 16.32
CA LYS A 235 -7.03 20.81 16.74
C LYS A 235 -8.34 21.46 16.33
N SER A 236 -8.81 22.41 17.15
CA SER A 236 -9.89 23.31 16.77
C SER A 236 -9.30 24.44 15.92
N ASN A 237 -9.62 24.47 14.64
CA ASN A 237 -9.15 25.51 13.73
C ASN A 237 -10.21 26.60 13.50
N ALA A 238 -11.19 26.72 14.41
CA ALA A 238 -12.33 27.62 14.24
C ALA A 238 -11.91 29.07 14.00
N PHE A 239 -10.95 29.61 14.74
CA PHE A 239 -10.48 30.98 14.57
C PHE A 239 -9.77 31.18 13.23
N LEU A 240 -8.87 30.29 12.84
CA LEU A 240 -8.17 30.34 11.55
C LEU A 240 -9.13 30.23 10.37
N ILE A 241 -10.12 29.36 10.47
CA ILE A 241 -11.16 29.22 9.43
C ILE A 241 -12.00 30.49 9.37
N SER A 242 -12.38 31.06 10.52
CA SER A 242 -13.18 32.30 10.58
C SER A 242 -12.41 33.49 10.00
N GLU A 243 -11.14 33.63 10.27
CA GLU A 243 -10.25 34.63 9.70
C GLU A 243 -10.22 34.54 8.17
N LYS A 244 -9.97 33.32 7.64
CA LYS A 244 -9.95 33.11 6.19
C LYS A 244 -11.30 33.31 5.51
N LEU A 245 -12.39 33.12 6.24
CA LEU A 245 -13.75 33.43 5.77
C LEU A 245 -14.11 34.94 5.84
N GLY A 246 -13.18 35.78 6.37
CA GLY A 246 -13.31 37.22 6.35
C GLY A 246 -13.88 37.85 7.62
N ILE A 247 -13.91 37.11 8.75
CA ILE A 247 -14.22 37.73 10.04
C ILE A 247 -13.08 38.67 10.41
N PRO A 248 -13.38 39.96 10.77
CA PRO A 248 -12.34 40.90 11.13
C PRO A 248 -11.48 40.46 12.29
N GLU A 249 -10.14 40.60 12.17
CA GLU A 249 -9.15 40.20 13.16
C GLU A 249 -9.49 40.66 14.58
N ARG A 250 -9.95 41.93 14.75
CA ARG A 250 -10.39 42.47 16.05
C ARG A 250 -11.49 41.65 16.74
N VAL A 251 -12.36 40.98 15.95
CA VAL A 251 -13.43 40.13 16.49
C VAL A 251 -12.86 38.80 16.95
N ILE A 252 -11.90 38.25 16.19
CA ILE A 252 -11.19 37.00 16.54
C ILE A 252 -10.35 37.19 17.81
N GLU A 253 -9.59 38.29 17.89
CA GLU A 253 -8.83 38.65 19.07
C GLU A 253 -9.72 38.78 20.32
N ALA A 254 -10.85 39.46 20.19
CA ALA A 254 -11.81 39.58 21.28
C ALA A 254 -12.37 38.19 21.69
N ALA A 255 -12.72 37.35 20.71
CA ALA A 255 -13.20 35.99 21.00
C ALA A 255 -12.15 35.13 21.71
N GLN A 256 -10.86 35.21 21.31
CA GLN A 256 -9.75 34.52 21.98
C GLN A 256 -9.56 34.98 23.44
N GLN A 257 -9.88 36.22 23.79
CA GLN A 257 -9.83 36.69 25.17
C GLN A 257 -10.89 36.06 26.07
N HIS A 258 -12.01 35.61 25.50
CA HIS A 258 -13.11 34.96 26.22
C HIS A 258 -12.87 33.46 26.44
N LEU A 259 -11.83 32.84 25.82
CA LEU A 259 -11.47 31.49 26.11
C LEU A 259 -10.90 31.32 27.53
N SER A 260 -11.31 30.28 28.22
CA SER A 260 -10.79 29.99 29.57
C SER A 260 -9.27 29.71 29.54
N ALA A 261 -8.60 29.90 30.67
CA ALA A 261 -7.17 29.59 30.79
C ALA A 261 -6.90 28.08 30.64
N GLU A 262 -7.86 27.25 31.00
CA GLU A 262 -7.79 25.79 30.90
C GLU A 262 -7.90 25.33 29.45
N ASP A 263 -8.85 25.88 28.68
CA ASP A 263 -8.99 25.60 27.25
C ASP A 263 -7.74 26.01 26.46
N LYS A 264 -7.18 27.18 26.76
CA LYS A 264 -5.93 27.63 26.13
C LYS A 264 -4.74 26.73 26.43
N ARG A 265 -4.65 26.21 27.66
CA ARG A 265 -3.60 25.26 28.06
C ARG A 265 -3.78 23.92 27.36
N LEU A 266 -4.99 23.40 27.30
CA LEU A 266 -5.29 22.15 26.65
C LEU A 266 -4.96 22.21 25.16
N ASP A 267 -5.44 23.25 24.46
CA ASP A 267 -5.14 23.47 23.04
C ASP A 267 -3.64 23.63 22.78
N ALA A 268 -2.89 24.28 23.66
CA ALA A 268 -1.44 24.41 23.56
C ALA A 268 -0.72 23.04 23.71
N VAL A 269 -1.12 22.22 24.68
CA VAL A 269 -0.55 20.86 24.88
C VAL A 269 -0.89 19.95 23.72
N LEU A 270 -2.14 19.96 23.27
CA LEU A 270 -2.57 19.21 22.08
C LEU A 270 -1.79 19.66 20.84
N GLY A 271 -1.54 20.98 20.71
CA GLY A 271 -0.70 21.55 19.67
C GLY A 271 0.72 20.99 19.66
N GLN A 272 1.37 20.96 20.80
CA GLN A 272 2.72 20.42 20.94
C GLN A 272 2.78 18.91 20.63
N LEU A 273 1.75 18.14 21.04
CA LEU A 273 1.65 16.73 20.72
C LEU A 273 1.53 16.47 19.21
N ASP A 274 0.76 17.28 18.52
CA ASP A 274 0.62 17.19 17.05
C ASP A 274 1.96 17.47 16.35
N ASP A 275 2.64 18.55 16.75
CA ASP A 275 3.92 18.94 16.16
C ASP A 275 4.98 17.85 16.39
N LEU A 276 5.02 17.29 17.61
CA LEU A 276 5.96 16.21 17.95
C LEU A 276 5.69 14.93 17.15
N LYS A 277 4.43 14.59 16.96
CA LYS A 277 4.04 13.42 16.15
C LYS A 277 4.31 13.61 14.66
N LEU A 278 4.11 14.82 14.15
CA LEU A 278 4.47 15.15 12.77
C LEU A 278 5.98 14.95 12.56
N GLN A 279 6.80 15.49 13.46
CA GLN A 279 8.26 15.30 13.41
C GLN A 279 8.66 13.83 13.51
N LEU A 280 7.99 13.07 14.39
CA LEU A 280 8.25 11.63 14.51
C LEU A 280 7.90 10.88 13.23
N LYS A 281 6.80 11.24 12.58
CA LYS A 281 6.37 10.65 11.32
C LYS A 281 7.36 10.95 10.19
N GLU A 282 7.76 12.22 10.05
CA GLU A 282 8.78 12.63 9.08
C GLU A 282 10.10 11.87 9.28
N SER A 283 10.53 11.73 10.53
CA SER A 283 11.73 10.95 10.85
C SER A 283 11.57 9.45 10.56
N GLN A 284 10.37 8.89 10.76
CA GLN A 284 10.10 7.48 10.42
C GLN A 284 10.10 7.26 8.90
N ASP A 285 9.50 8.17 8.15
CA ASP A 285 9.46 8.10 6.68
C ASP A 285 10.89 8.20 6.10
N GLU A 286 11.73 9.10 6.64
CA GLU A 286 13.15 9.23 6.28
C GLU A 286 13.95 7.94 6.59
N VAL A 287 13.73 7.33 7.75
CA VAL A 287 14.36 6.05 8.11
C VAL A 287 13.91 4.92 7.19
N GLU A 288 12.65 4.90 6.76
CA GLU A 288 12.14 3.89 5.82
C GLU A 288 12.75 4.08 4.42
N GLU A 289 12.87 5.32 3.94
CA GLU A 289 13.58 5.62 2.69
C GLU A 289 15.04 5.18 2.73
N LEU A 290 15.76 5.52 3.80
CA LEU A 290 17.15 5.12 3.98
C LEU A 290 17.32 3.59 4.05
N ARG A 291 16.39 2.88 4.68
CA ARG A 291 16.38 1.41 4.70
C ARG A 291 16.17 0.80 3.33
N ASN A 292 15.26 1.37 2.55
CA ASN A 292 14.97 0.92 1.19
C ASN A 292 16.18 1.16 0.28
N GLU A 293 16.81 2.33 0.39
CA GLU A 293 18.04 2.64 -0.35
C GLU A 293 19.19 1.71 0.02
N ALA A 294 19.39 1.47 1.33
CA ALA A 294 20.41 0.52 1.80
C ALA A 294 20.16 -0.92 1.32
N ALA A 295 18.91 -1.35 1.27
CA ALA A 295 18.53 -2.66 0.72
C ALA A 295 18.86 -2.76 -0.78
N HIS A 296 18.55 -1.72 -1.56
CA HIS A 296 18.89 -1.65 -2.98
C HIS A 296 20.40 -1.67 -3.23
N GLN A 297 21.17 -0.93 -2.43
CA GLN A 297 22.63 -0.91 -2.52
C GLN A 297 23.25 -2.28 -2.18
N LEU A 298 22.68 -2.95 -1.15
CA LEU A 298 23.13 -4.29 -0.76
C LEU A 298 22.87 -5.34 -1.86
N ASP A 299 21.72 -5.27 -2.51
CA ASP A 299 21.37 -6.15 -3.63
C ASP A 299 22.25 -5.90 -4.86
N ALA A 300 22.53 -4.65 -5.17
CA ALA A 300 23.44 -4.27 -6.24
C ALA A 300 24.88 -4.76 -5.95
N ALA A 301 25.35 -4.58 -4.71
CA ALA A 301 26.66 -5.08 -4.28
C ALA A 301 26.76 -6.62 -4.34
N ARG A 302 25.71 -7.33 -3.96
CA ARG A 302 25.63 -8.80 -4.07
C ARG A 302 25.72 -9.25 -5.52
N LYS A 303 24.94 -8.67 -6.41
CA LYS A 303 24.98 -8.97 -7.85
C LYS A 303 26.37 -8.74 -8.44
N LYS A 304 26.98 -7.60 -8.10
CA LYS A 304 28.34 -7.29 -8.59
C LYS A 304 29.39 -8.24 -8.06
N ARG A 305 29.28 -8.68 -6.79
CA ARG A 305 30.15 -9.70 -6.21
C ARG A 305 30.01 -11.03 -6.96
N ASP A 306 28.78 -11.46 -7.23
CA ASP A 306 28.51 -12.73 -7.89
C ASP A 306 29.00 -12.72 -9.35
N GLU A 307 28.84 -11.57 -10.05
CA GLU A 307 29.43 -11.35 -11.39
C GLU A 307 30.97 -11.46 -11.37
N LEU A 308 31.64 -10.83 -10.38
CA LEU A 308 33.09 -10.87 -10.25
C LEU A 308 33.61 -12.30 -9.94
N ILE A 309 32.88 -13.03 -9.10
CA ILE A 309 33.19 -14.45 -8.80
C ILE A 309 33.09 -15.27 -10.09
N GLN A 310 32.00 -15.12 -10.85
CA GLN A 310 31.80 -15.84 -12.10
C GLN A 310 32.86 -15.48 -13.16
N GLN A 311 33.26 -14.22 -13.26
CA GLN A 311 34.35 -13.80 -14.12
C GLN A 311 35.68 -14.43 -13.70
N GLY A 312 35.99 -14.43 -12.40
CA GLY A 312 37.18 -15.05 -11.87
C GLY A 312 37.24 -16.57 -12.12
N GLU A 313 36.12 -17.27 -11.97
CA GLU A 313 36.03 -18.70 -12.29
C GLU A 313 36.24 -18.97 -13.78
N ASN A 314 35.63 -18.15 -14.65
CA ASN A 314 35.83 -18.29 -16.11
C ASN A 314 37.28 -18.03 -16.54
N GLU A 315 37.93 -17.01 -15.96
CA GLU A 315 39.34 -16.73 -16.21
C GLU A 315 40.25 -17.84 -15.72
N LEU A 316 39.95 -18.43 -14.56
CA LEU A 316 40.68 -19.57 -14.01
C LEU A 316 40.54 -20.80 -14.90
N GLU A 317 39.33 -21.11 -15.38
CA GLU A 317 39.12 -22.21 -16.33
C GLU A 317 39.85 -22.00 -17.65
N ALA A 318 39.79 -20.79 -18.19
CA ALA A 318 40.51 -20.40 -19.41
C ALA A 318 42.04 -20.56 -19.22
N ALA A 319 42.57 -20.14 -18.09
CA ALA A 319 43.97 -20.29 -17.75
C ALA A 319 44.37 -21.77 -17.61
N ARG A 320 43.54 -22.60 -16.94
CA ARG A 320 43.74 -24.05 -16.85
C ARG A 320 43.70 -24.75 -18.21
N ALA A 321 42.76 -24.34 -19.08
CA ALA A 321 42.66 -24.88 -20.43
C ALA A 321 43.90 -24.54 -21.25
N LYS A 322 44.41 -23.33 -21.18
CA LYS A 322 45.67 -22.88 -21.84
C LYS A 322 46.89 -23.68 -21.31
N ALA A 323 46.98 -23.84 -20.00
CA ALA A 323 48.07 -24.62 -19.39
C ALA A 323 48.03 -26.12 -19.81
N ARG A 324 46.87 -26.73 -19.89
CA ARG A 324 46.70 -28.10 -20.39
C ARG A 324 47.10 -28.23 -21.87
N ALA A 325 46.64 -27.31 -22.71
CA ALA A 325 47.00 -27.25 -24.13
C ALA A 325 48.51 -27.13 -24.31
N LEU A 326 49.15 -26.23 -23.53
CA LEU A 326 50.61 -26.06 -23.57
C LEU A 326 51.34 -27.34 -23.12
N ALA A 327 50.88 -27.97 -22.06
CA ALA A 327 51.47 -29.25 -21.60
C ALA A 327 51.34 -30.34 -22.67
N GLN A 328 50.18 -30.49 -23.31
CA GLN A 328 50.01 -31.46 -24.41
C GLN A 328 50.91 -31.13 -25.62
N GLN A 329 51.08 -29.82 -25.93
CA GLN A 329 51.95 -29.41 -27.01
C GLN A 329 53.42 -29.72 -26.70
N VAL A 330 53.87 -29.49 -25.47
CA VAL A 330 55.21 -29.88 -25.01
C VAL A 330 55.41 -31.37 -25.07
N GLU A 331 54.45 -32.16 -24.58
CA GLU A 331 54.50 -33.61 -24.63
C GLU A 331 54.54 -34.15 -26.06
N SER A 332 53.70 -33.67 -26.95
CA SER A 332 53.72 -34.04 -28.38
C SER A 332 55.06 -33.73 -29.05
N LYS A 333 55.63 -32.50 -28.77
CA LYS A 333 56.94 -32.13 -29.32
C LYS A 333 58.07 -33.00 -28.73
N ALA A 334 58.01 -33.38 -27.46
CA ALA A 334 58.97 -34.29 -26.84
C ALA A 334 58.95 -35.68 -27.48
N TYR A 335 57.75 -36.23 -27.77
CA TYR A 335 57.62 -37.50 -28.50
C TYR A 335 58.20 -37.41 -29.91
N ALA A 336 57.87 -36.34 -30.68
CA ALA A 336 58.41 -36.12 -32.02
C ALA A 336 59.96 -36.01 -32.00
N LEU A 337 60.51 -35.26 -31.06
CA LEU A 337 61.94 -35.14 -30.86
C LEU A 337 62.58 -36.50 -30.54
N THR A 338 61.95 -37.30 -29.70
CA THR A 338 62.45 -38.63 -29.35
C THR A 338 62.47 -39.53 -30.56
N ASP A 339 61.46 -39.50 -31.41
CA ASP A 339 61.39 -40.31 -32.63
C ASP A 339 62.43 -39.82 -33.67
N GLU A 340 62.64 -38.51 -33.82
CA GLU A 340 63.67 -37.97 -34.71
C GLU A 340 65.08 -38.36 -34.26
N LEU A 341 65.34 -38.36 -32.96
CA LEU A 341 66.59 -38.83 -32.38
C LEU A 341 66.80 -40.35 -32.56
N ARG A 342 65.70 -41.14 -32.44
CA ARG A 342 65.79 -42.65 -32.74
C ARG A 342 66.06 -42.93 -34.19
N GLN A 343 65.50 -42.16 -35.13
CA GLN A 343 65.77 -42.29 -36.56
C GLN A 343 67.22 -41.95 -36.87
N LEU A 344 67.72 -40.85 -36.28
CA LEU A 344 69.14 -40.45 -36.40
C LEU A 344 70.11 -41.56 -35.87
N GLN A 345 69.73 -42.26 -34.78
CA GLN A 345 70.54 -43.39 -34.30
C GLN A 345 70.59 -44.56 -35.26
N LYS A 346 69.55 -44.82 -36.01
CA LYS A 346 69.42 -45.95 -36.96
C LYS A 346 70.06 -45.68 -38.32
N ASP A 347 70.44 -44.42 -38.62
CA ASP A 347 71.04 -44.09 -39.93
C ASP A 347 72.54 -44.58 -40.00
N GLU A 348 72.74 -45.67 -40.69
CA GLU A 348 74.06 -46.32 -40.84
C GLU A 348 75.05 -45.51 -41.74
N ARG A 349 74.58 -44.48 -42.43
CA ARG A 349 75.38 -43.64 -43.32
C ARG A 349 76.15 -42.52 -42.63
N MET A 350 75.92 -42.30 -41.35
CA MET A 350 76.52 -41.20 -40.58
C MET A 350 77.48 -41.70 -39.53
N SER A 351 78.63 -41.01 -39.38
CA SER A 351 79.62 -41.36 -38.33
C SER A 351 79.06 -40.94 -36.96
N THR A 352 79.55 -41.60 -35.87
CA THR A 352 79.11 -41.34 -34.50
C THR A 352 79.26 -39.86 -34.10
N GLN A 353 80.28 -39.18 -34.60
CA GLN A 353 80.49 -37.72 -34.35
C GLN A 353 79.47 -36.85 -35.05
N GLN A 354 79.10 -37.18 -36.31
CA GLN A 354 78.06 -36.45 -37.07
C GLN A 354 76.67 -36.62 -36.46
N LYS A 355 76.35 -37.86 -35.97
CA LYS A 355 75.09 -38.10 -35.27
C LYS A 355 74.98 -37.24 -33.99
N ALA A 356 76.06 -37.17 -33.20
CA ALA A 356 76.04 -36.40 -31.95
C ALA A 356 75.91 -34.86 -32.22
N GLN A 357 76.49 -34.33 -33.29
CA GLN A 357 76.42 -32.96 -33.66
C GLN A 357 74.99 -32.58 -34.14
N ARG A 358 74.39 -33.45 -34.98
CA ARG A 358 73.01 -33.25 -35.50
C ARG A 358 71.97 -33.39 -34.40
N ALA A 359 72.13 -34.29 -33.44
CA ALA A 359 71.25 -34.40 -32.27
C ALA A 359 71.30 -33.15 -31.41
N ARG A 360 72.44 -32.52 -31.22
CA ARG A 360 72.56 -31.25 -30.50
C ARG A 360 71.90 -30.08 -31.23
N GLU A 361 72.00 -30.02 -32.56
CA GLU A 361 71.37 -29.00 -33.40
C GLU A 361 69.81 -29.12 -33.34
N ILE A 362 69.30 -30.34 -33.45
CA ILE A 362 67.88 -30.60 -33.35
C ILE A 362 67.35 -30.24 -31.96
N ALA A 363 68.01 -30.68 -30.90
CA ALA A 363 67.61 -30.33 -29.53
C ALA A 363 67.65 -28.83 -29.27
N LYS A 364 68.66 -28.12 -29.77
CA LYS A 364 68.74 -26.66 -29.65
C LYS A 364 67.65 -25.96 -30.40
N LYS A 365 67.38 -26.35 -31.67
CA LYS A 365 66.32 -25.78 -32.48
C LYS A 365 64.93 -25.95 -31.90
N GLU A 366 64.65 -27.12 -31.31
CA GLU A 366 63.35 -27.38 -30.66
C GLU A 366 63.24 -26.70 -29.29
N SER A 367 64.36 -26.58 -28.53
CA SER A 367 64.31 -25.79 -27.28
C SER A 367 64.05 -24.30 -27.53
N GLU A 368 64.64 -23.70 -28.58
CA GLU A 368 64.39 -22.32 -28.99
C GLU A 368 62.91 -22.10 -29.38
N LYS A 369 62.32 -23.04 -30.09
CA LYS A 369 60.87 -23.01 -30.43
C LYS A 369 59.95 -23.16 -29.21
N LEU A 370 60.37 -23.84 -28.15
CA LEU A 370 59.66 -23.92 -26.90
C LEU A 370 59.73 -22.63 -26.10
N PHE A 371 60.85 -21.90 -26.16
CA PHE A 371 61.03 -20.63 -25.47
C PHE A 371 60.18 -19.50 -26.06
N ILE A 372 59.92 -19.48 -27.38
CA ILE A 372 59.09 -18.44 -28.04
C ILE A 372 57.64 -18.53 -27.60
N GLY A 373 57.17 -19.66 -27.02
CA GLY A 373 55.81 -19.82 -26.52
C GLY A 373 55.59 -19.37 -25.07
N THR A 374 56.62 -18.97 -24.34
CA THR A 374 56.54 -18.63 -22.91
C THR A 374 56.45 -17.12 -22.62
N GLU A 375 56.55 -16.26 -23.63
CA GLU A 375 56.39 -14.79 -23.45
C GLU A 375 55.00 -14.29 -23.11
N VAL A 376 54.01 -15.19 -22.94
CA VAL A 376 52.60 -14.84 -22.70
C VAL A 376 52.29 -14.66 -21.22
N VAL A 377 53.22 -14.70 -20.30
CA VAL A 377 52.94 -14.57 -18.85
C VAL A 377 53.67 -13.34 -18.26
N HIS A 378 53.47 -12.20 -18.86
CA HIS A 378 53.71 -10.92 -18.20
C HIS A 378 52.45 -10.07 -18.31
N ASN A 379 51.48 -10.40 -17.47
CA ASN A 379 50.39 -9.46 -17.17
C ASN A 379 50.84 -8.66 -15.94
N PRO A 380 51.11 -7.37 -16.07
CA PRO A 380 51.44 -6.59 -14.89
C PRO A 380 50.21 -6.56 -13.99
N VAL A 381 50.37 -7.01 -12.77
CA VAL A 381 49.40 -6.86 -11.71
C VAL A 381 49.06 -5.35 -11.65
N LYS A 382 47.83 -4.98 -12.04
CA LYS A 382 47.38 -3.62 -11.83
C LYS A 382 47.34 -3.40 -10.32
N GLU A 383 48.12 -2.43 -9.87
CA GLU A 383 48.17 -2.03 -8.47
C GLU A 383 46.76 -1.77 -7.99
N PHE A 384 46.43 -2.39 -6.88
CA PHE A 384 45.18 -2.20 -6.16
C PHE A 384 45.18 -0.75 -5.62
N VAL A 385 44.36 0.11 -6.19
CA VAL A 385 44.08 1.45 -5.63
C VAL A 385 42.98 1.31 -4.63
N PRO A 386 43.23 1.48 -3.31
CA PRO A 386 42.15 1.46 -2.32
C PRO A 386 41.22 2.65 -2.56
N LEU A 387 39.95 2.38 -2.64
CA LEU A 387 38.88 3.38 -2.61
C LEU A 387 38.93 4.15 -1.28
N LYS A 388 39.04 5.48 -1.40
CA LYS A 388 38.96 6.43 -0.27
C LYS A 388 37.52 6.49 0.25
#